data_8b868bad71ceae1caeddcf5fe9353bed
#
_entry.id   8b868bad71ceae1caeddcf5fe9353bed
#
_cell.length_a   1.000
_cell.length_b   1.000
_cell.length_c   1.000
_cell.angle_alpha   90.00
_cell.angle_beta   90.00
_cell.angle_gamma   90.00
#
_symmetry.space_group_name_H-M   'P 1'
#
loop_
_entity.id
_entity.type
_entity.pdbx_description
1 polymer ?
#
loop_
_entity_poly.entity_id
_entity_poly.type
_entity_poly.pdbx_seq_one_letter_code
_entity_poly.pdbx_strand_id
1 'polypeptide(L)'
;MSQNNFPQWLRSLNPAPTQWGGCTVWHAKLPLWRLRGNTGQIPGVPANPRRWSGAQLDRLRQSLRETPELLAARALLVVPDGDSAVVLGRNMRLAAAKADGYEDLPCVIFPSSAPSSELKAIVLKDNGTFGDWDLPALLENYPEFDLAACGIAVESGDSGTEAEPSEDDFSQAVADTAPPVTKAGDLFALGGHLLMCGDATNGEAVGFLAKAGPVDLLMTDPPYNVDYEGGTAAKLKIMNDRMDDTVFIEFLAAAFKAADSVMRKGAAFYLWHASSKAFCVHSACRDTGWEVKQELIWNKNSLVLGRQDYQWKHEPCLYGWKDGTHYFCDSRSETTVWDEEQPADFTRMSKPELVALLRELYSGDVSTTVVNEARPNASEDHPTMKPIRLIGRLVRNSTRKGERVLDLFGGSGSTLIACEQLGRKCLMMELDPHYCDVIITRWERLTGRKAVKMN
;
A
#
# COMPACT_ATOMS: atom_id res chain seq x y z
N MET A 1 21.34 1.32 41.62
CA MET A 1 22.75 0.92 41.41
C MET A 1 23.63 2.15 41.58
N SER A 2 24.78 2.04 42.20
CA SER A 2 25.65 3.19 42.45
C SER A 2 26.60 3.43 41.25
N GLN A 3 27.04 4.68 41.07
CA GLN A 3 28.07 5.08 40.08
C GLN A 3 29.37 4.27 40.20
N ASN A 4 29.54 3.49 41.29
CA ASN A 4 30.73 2.70 41.57
C ASN A 4 30.99 1.59 40.52
N ASN A 5 30.01 1.21 39.75
CA ASN A 5 30.17 0.17 38.70
C ASN A 5 30.58 0.74 37.32
N PHE A 6 30.77 2.05 37.20
CA PHE A 6 31.25 2.62 35.95
C PHE A 6 32.80 2.52 35.85
N PRO A 7 33.34 2.43 34.61
CA PRO A 7 34.75 2.58 34.36
C PRO A 7 35.28 3.89 34.95
N GLN A 8 36.54 3.88 35.38
CA GLN A 8 37.18 5.05 36.05
C GLN A 8 37.06 6.33 35.21
N TRP A 9 37.24 6.22 33.88
CA TRP A 9 37.14 7.35 32.96
C TRP A 9 35.74 7.98 32.96
N LEU A 10 34.69 7.17 33.12
CA LEU A 10 33.30 7.66 33.11
C LEU A 10 32.94 8.31 34.47
N ARG A 11 33.46 7.74 35.57
CA ARG A 11 33.29 8.31 36.91
C ARG A 11 33.94 9.70 37.03
N SER A 12 35.06 9.93 36.38
CA SER A 12 35.77 11.22 36.39
C SER A 12 34.98 12.35 35.73
N LEU A 13 33.99 12.02 34.88
CA LEU A 13 33.08 12.99 34.25
C LEU A 13 31.89 13.38 35.14
N ASN A 14 31.79 12.80 36.36
CA ASN A 14 30.74 13.04 37.35
C ASN A 14 29.29 13.02 36.73
N PRO A 15 28.86 11.91 36.11
CA PRO A 15 27.57 11.83 35.45
C PRO A 15 26.41 12.01 36.41
N ALA A 16 25.41 12.84 36.04
CA ALA A 16 24.25 13.13 36.87
C ALA A 16 23.20 12.00 36.75
N PRO A 17 22.72 11.39 37.86
CA PRO A 17 21.71 10.35 37.82
C PRO A 17 20.29 10.93 37.60
N THR A 18 19.46 10.17 36.88
CA THR A 18 18.04 10.46 36.68
C THR A 18 17.24 9.14 36.63
N GLN A 19 16.02 9.16 37.17
CA GLN A 19 15.13 8.01 37.05
C GLN A 19 14.41 8.05 35.71
N TRP A 20 14.51 6.95 34.95
CA TRP A 20 13.83 6.78 33.68
C TRP A 20 13.00 5.49 33.71
N GLY A 21 11.71 5.64 34.02
CA GLY A 21 10.86 4.49 34.32
C GLY A 21 11.36 3.72 35.55
N GLY A 22 11.56 2.41 35.41
CA GLY A 22 12.11 1.53 36.46
C GLY A 22 13.63 1.51 36.57
N CYS A 23 14.36 2.25 35.72
CA CYS A 23 15.82 2.21 35.61
C CYS A 23 16.46 3.55 35.97
N THR A 24 17.63 3.52 36.67
CA THR A 24 18.44 4.71 36.83
C THR A 24 19.37 4.84 35.64
N VAL A 25 19.34 6.00 34.97
CA VAL A 25 20.27 6.39 33.91
C VAL A 25 21.10 7.59 34.34
N TRP A 26 22.19 7.87 33.65
CA TRP A 26 23.07 8.98 33.97
C TRP A 26 23.27 9.87 32.74
N HIS A 27 23.46 11.16 32.96
CA HIS A 27 23.70 12.14 31.93
C HIS A 27 25.13 12.70 32.04
N ALA A 28 25.83 12.71 30.92
CA ALA A 28 27.15 13.35 30.82
C ALA A 28 27.41 13.73 29.33
N LYS A 29 28.32 14.68 29.13
CA LYS A 29 28.96 14.85 27.82
C LYS A 29 30.14 13.89 27.72
N LEU A 30 30.13 13.05 26.68
CA LEU A 30 31.19 12.09 26.43
C LEU A 30 32.06 12.53 25.24
N PRO A 31 33.41 12.43 25.37
CA PRO A 31 34.32 12.72 24.26
C PRO A 31 33.97 11.86 23.04
N LEU A 32 33.91 12.46 21.84
CA LEU A 32 33.51 11.79 20.61
C LEU A 32 34.36 10.56 20.29
N TRP A 33 35.67 10.60 20.61
CA TRP A 33 36.58 9.49 20.35
C TRP A 33 36.29 8.22 21.18
N ARG A 34 35.54 8.36 22.29
CA ARG A 34 35.07 7.23 23.10
C ARG A 34 33.77 6.63 22.59
N LEU A 35 33.07 7.31 21.68
CA LEU A 35 31.75 6.87 21.18
C LEU A 35 31.90 5.97 19.96
N ARG A 36 31.37 4.76 20.04
CA ARG A 36 31.36 3.77 18.97
C ARG A 36 29.93 3.43 18.58
N GLY A 37 29.67 3.27 17.28
CA GLY A 37 28.41 2.75 16.80
C GLY A 37 28.17 1.31 17.26
N ASN A 38 26.91 0.92 17.41
CA ASN A 38 26.56 -0.44 17.77
C ASN A 38 26.75 -1.38 16.58
N THR A 39 27.77 -2.24 16.64
CA THR A 39 28.08 -3.32 15.68
C THR A 39 27.87 -4.72 16.30
N GLY A 40 27.14 -4.82 17.43
CA GLY A 40 26.88 -6.07 18.14
C GLY A 40 27.87 -6.35 19.30
N GLN A 41 28.58 -5.31 19.81
CA GLN A 41 29.61 -5.47 20.87
C GLN A 41 29.01 -5.78 22.25
N ILE A 42 27.78 -5.34 22.51
CA ILE A 42 27.11 -5.56 23.80
C ILE A 42 26.48 -6.95 23.82
N PRO A 43 26.82 -7.81 24.79
CA PRO A 43 26.25 -9.17 24.84
C PRO A 43 24.72 -9.19 24.83
N GLY A 44 24.15 -9.95 23.90
CA GLY A 44 22.70 -10.07 23.73
C GLY A 44 22.02 -8.87 23.10
N VAL A 45 22.74 -7.85 22.63
CA VAL A 45 22.21 -6.71 21.88
C VAL A 45 22.76 -6.75 20.46
N PRO A 46 21.91 -6.98 19.44
CA PRO A 46 22.35 -7.02 18.05
C PRO A 46 22.93 -5.70 17.55
N ALA A 47 23.62 -5.74 16.42
CA ALA A 47 24.06 -4.55 15.71
C ALA A 47 22.89 -3.62 15.40
N ASN A 48 23.17 -2.32 15.24
CA ASN A 48 22.13 -1.35 14.85
C ASN A 48 21.55 -1.73 13.48
N PRO A 49 20.24 -2.06 13.40
CA PRO A 49 19.60 -2.49 12.15
C PRO A 49 19.30 -1.34 11.20
N ARG A 50 19.53 -0.09 11.61
CA ARG A 50 19.13 1.09 10.87
C ARG A 50 20.18 1.51 9.86
N ARG A 51 19.74 1.77 8.62
CA ARG A 51 20.55 2.31 7.53
C ARG A 51 20.07 3.72 7.17
N TRP A 52 20.91 4.52 6.53
CA TRP A 52 20.57 5.85 6.02
C TRP A 52 21.38 6.15 4.75
N SER A 53 20.83 6.98 3.87
CA SER A 53 21.50 7.49 2.68
C SER A 53 22.39 8.70 3.02
N GLY A 54 23.32 9.02 2.11
CA GLY A 54 24.13 10.25 2.23
C GLY A 54 23.27 11.51 2.33
N ALA A 55 22.21 11.61 1.52
CA ALA A 55 21.29 12.75 1.53
C ALA A 55 20.52 12.90 2.86
N GLN A 56 20.16 11.78 3.52
CA GLN A 56 19.55 11.82 4.86
C GLN A 56 20.55 12.32 5.92
N LEU A 57 21.80 11.85 5.85
CA LEU A 57 22.86 12.29 6.75
C LEU A 57 23.14 13.80 6.57
N ASP A 58 23.24 14.29 5.35
CA ASP A 58 23.52 15.71 5.07
C ASP A 58 22.38 16.62 5.55
N ARG A 59 21.12 16.21 5.38
CA ARG A 59 19.96 16.94 5.96
C ARG A 59 20.04 17.01 7.50
N LEU A 60 20.43 15.93 8.16
CA LEU A 60 20.60 15.93 9.61
C LEU A 60 21.75 16.83 10.01
N ARG A 61 22.88 16.79 9.31
CA ARG A 61 24.05 17.67 9.55
C ARG A 61 23.68 19.14 9.45
N GLN A 62 22.93 19.52 8.40
CA GLN A 62 22.43 20.88 8.23
C GLN A 62 21.54 21.27 9.42
N SER A 63 20.57 20.46 9.79
CA SER A 63 19.67 20.71 10.94
C SER A 63 20.43 20.90 12.26
N LEU A 64 21.50 20.13 12.49
CA LEU A 64 22.34 20.23 13.69
C LEU A 64 23.23 21.48 13.68
N ARG A 65 23.65 21.97 12.53
CA ARG A 65 24.37 23.26 12.37
C ARG A 65 23.46 24.46 12.63
N GLU A 66 22.22 24.39 12.13
CA GLU A 66 21.21 25.46 12.29
C GLU A 66 20.68 25.53 13.74
N THR A 67 20.56 24.39 14.41
CA THR A 67 20.01 24.28 15.77
C THR A 67 20.82 23.28 16.60
N PRO A 68 22.02 23.66 17.08
CA PRO A 68 22.90 22.76 17.86
C PRO A 68 22.28 22.23 19.16
N GLU A 69 21.30 22.94 19.73
CA GLU A 69 20.54 22.57 20.92
C GLU A 69 19.79 21.24 20.75
N LEU A 70 19.51 20.85 19.51
CA LEU A 70 18.89 19.53 19.21
C LEU A 70 19.77 18.36 19.64
N LEU A 71 21.08 18.53 19.78
CA LEU A 71 21.95 17.51 20.34
C LEU A 71 21.68 17.30 21.83
N ALA A 72 21.46 18.38 22.58
CA ALA A 72 21.13 18.30 24.01
C ALA A 72 19.70 17.76 24.23
N ALA A 73 18.74 18.24 23.46
CA ALA A 73 17.34 17.81 23.54
C ALA A 73 17.16 16.32 23.19
N ARG A 74 18.08 15.76 22.35
CA ARG A 74 18.04 14.36 21.91
C ARG A 74 19.42 13.72 22.06
N ALA A 75 19.92 13.67 23.31
CA ALA A 75 21.21 13.09 23.69
C ALA A 75 21.36 11.62 23.23
N LEU A 76 22.55 11.19 22.88
CA LEU A 76 22.82 9.81 22.46
C LEU A 76 22.52 8.81 23.58
N LEU A 77 21.98 7.65 23.24
CA LEU A 77 21.69 6.57 24.18
C LEU A 77 22.88 5.60 24.15
N VAL A 78 23.59 5.43 25.27
CA VAL A 78 24.85 4.71 25.29
C VAL A 78 24.95 3.72 26.43
N VAL A 79 25.79 2.66 26.25
CA VAL A 79 26.19 1.71 27.28
C VAL A 79 27.71 1.70 27.35
N PRO A 80 28.33 1.80 28.55
CA PRO A 80 29.77 1.67 28.71
C PRO A 80 30.27 0.27 28.30
N ASP A 81 31.37 0.24 27.56
CA ASP A 81 32.05 -0.97 27.11
C ASP A 81 33.56 -0.75 27.20
N GLY A 82 34.18 -1.25 28.28
CA GLY A 82 35.61 -1.01 28.58
C GLY A 82 35.95 0.47 28.61
N ASP A 83 36.90 0.87 27.77
CA ASP A 83 37.37 2.27 27.64
C ASP A 83 36.53 3.13 26.68
N SER A 84 35.42 2.61 26.21
CA SER A 84 34.50 3.28 25.26
C SER A 84 33.04 3.20 25.72
N ALA A 85 32.14 3.81 24.96
CA ALA A 85 30.71 3.64 25.10
C ALA A 85 30.08 3.33 23.73
N VAL A 86 29.19 2.33 23.70
CA VAL A 86 28.47 1.89 22.51
C VAL A 86 27.18 2.65 22.42
N VAL A 87 26.94 3.28 21.28
CA VAL A 87 25.71 4.06 20.98
C VAL A 87 24.61 3.12 20.53
N LEU A 88 23.63 2.88 21.39
CA LEU A 88 22.46 2.05 21.10
C LEU A 88 21.44 2.77 20.22
N GLY A 89 21.14 4.03 20.53
CA GLY A 89 20.17 4.86 19.80
C GLY A 89 20.81 6.13 19.24
N ARG A 90 20.23 6.66 18.16
CA ARG A 90 20.65 7.91 17.50
C ARG A 90 22.01 7.83 16.79
N ASN A 91 22.35 6.65 16.25
CA ASN A 91 23.61 6.39 15.55
C ASN A 91 23.87 7.34 14.37
N MET A 92 22.83 7.80 13.68
CA MET A 92 22.94 8.78 12.59
C MET A 92 23.43 10.15 13.10
N ARG A 93 23.06 10.57 14.35
CA ARG A 93 23.63 11.76 15.00
C ARG A 93 25.10 11.59 15.35
N LEU A 94 25.49 10.41 15.79
CA LEU A 94 26.90 10.10 15.98
C LEU A 94 27.68 10.25 14.67
N ALA A 95 27.15 9.73 13.56
CA ALA A 95 27.77 9.85 12.24
C ALA A 95 27.85 11.32 11.78
N ALA A 96 26.78 12.10 11.98
CA ALA A 96 26.74 13.53 11.66
C ALA A 96 27.78 14.32 12.48
N ALA A 97 27.84 14.08 13.79
CA ALA A 97 28.78 14.76 14.68
C ALA A 97 30.24 14.41 14.35
N LYS A 98 30.53 13.16 13.97
CA LYS A 98 31.85 12.75 13.47
C LYS A 98 32.25 13.49 12.20
N ALA A 99 31.32 13.63 11.27
CA ALA A 99 31.56 14.32 10.00
C ALA A 99 31.75 15.83 10.17
N ASP A 100 31.14 16.42 11.21
CA ASP A 100 31.23 17.87 11.50
C ASP A 100 32.26 18.23 12.58
N GLY A 101 33.04 17.23 13.12
CA GLY A 101 34.19 17.49 13.98
C GLY A 101 33.84 17.92 15.40
N TYR A 102 32.70 17.48 15.95
CA TYR A 102 32.36 17.76 17.35
C TYR A 102 33.39 17.13 18.31
N GLU A 103 33.68 17.77 19.43
CA GLU A 103 34.63 17.26 20.44
C GLU A 103 33.94 16.30 21.41
N ASP A 104 32.75 16.65 21.88
CA ASP A 104 31.95 15.86 22.82
C ASP A 104 30.46 15.87 22.42
N LEU A 105 29.71 14.88 22.93
CA LEU A 105 28.29 14.77 22.72
C LEU A 105 27.53 14.48 24.00
N PRO A 106 26.34 15.09 24.20
CA PRO A 106 25.46 14.77 25.33
C PRO A 106 24.96 13.33 25.19
N CYS A 107 25.09 12.57 26.28
CA CYS A 107 24.74 11.16 26.34
C CYS A 107 23.84 10.85 27.55
N VAL A 108 22.89 9.95 27.35
CA VAL A 108 22.17 9.22 28.39
C VAL A 108 22.80 7.86 28.50
N ILE A 109 23.34 7.56 29.68
CA ILE A 109 24.19 6.39 29.93
C ILE A 109 23.36 5.35 30.68
N PHE A 110 23.17 4.19 30.07
CA PHE A 110 22.58 3.02 30.70
C PHE A 110 23.62 2.20 31.41
N PRO A 111 23.31 1.54 32.54
CA PRO A 111 24.28 0.69 33.23
C PRO A 111 24.61 -0.54 32.36
N SER A 112 25.86 -0.99 32.37
CA SER A 112 26.28 -2.22 31.67
C SER A 112 25.59 -3.47 32.20
N SER A 113 24.95 -3.40 33.36
CA SER A 113 24.13 -4.46 33.96
C SER A 113 22.66 -4.42 33.59
N ALA A 114 22.23 -3.47 32.72
CA ALA A 114 20.85 -3.44 32.24
C ALA A 114 20.55 -4.74 31.47
N PRO A 115 19.34 -5.32 31.67
CA PRO A 115 18.94 -6.51 30.92
C PRO A 115 19.03 -6.29 29.41
N SER A 116 19.53 -7.27 28.67
CA SER A 116 19.65 -7.16 27.19
C SER A 116 18.29 -6.94 26.52
N SER A 117 17.21 -7.48 27.07
CA SER A 117 15.84 -7.24 26.62
C SER A 117 15.42 -5.76 26.71
N GLU A 118 15.81 -5.06 27.80
CA GLU A 118 15.54 -3.62 27.94
C GLU A 118 16.38 -2.81 26.94
N LEU A 119 17.65 -3.14 26.77
CA LEU A 119 18.52 -2.47 25.80
C LEU A 119 18.04 -2.67 24.36
N LYS A 120 17.58 -3.88 24.00
CA LYS A 120 16.92 -4.15 22.71
C LYS A 120 15.66 -3.29 22.53
N ALA A 121 14.79 -3.23 23.53
CA ALA A 121 13.58 -2.43 23.47
C ALA A 121 13.89 -0.93 23.26
N ILE A 122 14.96 -0.42 23.87
CA ILE A 122 15.43 0.96 23.67
C ILE A 122 15.88 1.18 22.23
N VAL A 123 16.67 0.26 21.65
CA VAL A 123 17.10 0.33 20.24
C VAL A 123 15.90 0.42 19.31
N LEU A 124 14.86 -0.39 19.53
CA LEU A 124 13.65 -0.39 18.72
C LEU A 124 12.82 0.88 18.90
N LYS A 125 12.51 1.24 20.14
CA LYS A 125 11.59 2.36 20.45
C LYS A 125 12.17 3.73 20.11
N ASP A 126 13.50 3.95 20.32
CA ASP A 126 14.14 5.22 19.99
C ASP A 126 14.25 5.46 18.49
N ASN A 127 14.27 4.40 17.71
CA ASN A 127 14.43 4.46 16.26
C ASN A 127 13.11 4.39 15.46
N GLY A 128 11.96 4.32 16.11
CA GLY A 128 10.63 4.03 15.50
C GLY A 128 10.08 5.07 14.52
N THR A 129 10.74 6.22 14.31
CA THR A 129 10.14 7.31 13.51
C THR A 129 10.98 7.91 12.39
N PHE A 130 12.26 7.51 12.20
CA PHE A 130 13.12 8.15 11.19
C PHE A 130 14.13 7.18 10.55
N GLY A 131 14.03 6.96 9.24
CA GLY A 131 14.90 6.14 8.40
C GLY A 131 14.36 4.74 8.12
N ASP A 132 14.97 4.06 7.16
CA ASP A 132 14.56 2.73 6.73
C ASP A 132 15.10 1.65 7.68
N TRP A 133 14.30 0.60 7.88
CA TRP A 133 14.69 -0.56 8.68
C TRP A 133 15.31 -1.66 7.81
N ASP A 134 16.36 -2.29 8.28
CA ASP A 134 16.80 -3.58 7.75
C ASP A 134 15.88 -4.67 8.33
N LEU A 135 14.78 -4.95 7.62
CA LEU A 135 13.75 -5.89 8.10
C LEU A 135 14.28 -7.32 8.30
N PRO A 136 15.09 -7.90 7.39
CA PRO A 136 15.71 -9.19 7.63
C PRO A 136 16.48 -9.23 8.95
N ALA A 137 17.32 -8.23 9.21
CA ALA A 137 18.07 -8.13 10.46
C ALA A 137 17.18 -7.91 11.69
N LEU A 138 16.03 -7.22 11.52
CA LEU A 138 15.05 -7.04 12.61
C LEU A 138 14.37 -8.36 12.96
N LEU A 139 13.85 -9.09 11.98
CA LEU A 139 13.15 -10.36 12.20
C LEU A 139 14.07 -11.44 12.77
N GLU A 140 15.34 -11.47 12.34
CA GLU A 140 16.34 -12.41 12.84
C GLU A 140 16.75 -12.11 14.30
N ASN A 141 16.96 -10.82 14.63
CA ASN A 141 17.57 -10.45 15.92
C ASN A 141 16.57 -9.99 17.00
N TYR A 142 15.28 -9.79 16.64
CA TYR A 142 14.25 -9.31 17.56
C TYR A 142 12.94 -10.14 17.48
N PRO A 143 13.00 -11.50 17.42
CA PRO A 143 11.82 -12.32 17.22
C PRO A 143 10.84 -12.27 18.41
N GLU A 144 11.30 -11.85 19.60
CA GLU A 144 10.49 -11.75 20.82
C GLU A 144 9.67 -10.47 20.93
N PHE A 145 9.83 -9.50 20.00
CA PHE A 145 9.13 -8.21 20.06
C PHE A 145 7.99 -8.14 19.03
N ASP A 146 6.83 -7.66 19.48
CA ASP A 146 5.82 -7.16 18.58
C ASP A 146 6.28 -5.82 17.97
N LEU A 147 6.82 -5.88 16.76
CA LEU A 147 7.39 -4.74 16.07
C LEU A 147 6.33 -3.67 15.78
N ALA A 148 5.07 -4.08 15.52
CA ALA A 148 3.97 -3.16 15.31
C ALA A 148 3.61 -2.40 16.59
N ALA A 149 3.58 -3.08 17.74
CA ALA A 149 3.40 -2.44 19.05
C ALA A 149 4.56 -1.50 19.42
N CYS A 150 5.76 -1.72 18.85
CA CYS A 150 6.91 -0.83 18.98
C CYS A 150 6.86 0.40 18.03
N GLY A 151 5.81 0.53 17.21
CA GLY A 151 5.66 1.61 16.23
C GLY A 151 6.53 1.43 14.98
N ILE A 152 7.01 0.21 14.73
CA ILE A 152 7.76 -0.15 13.54
C ILE A 152 6.77 -0.82 12.59
N ALA A 153 6.48 -0.15 11.46
CA ALA A 153 5.76 -0.82 10.40
C ALA A 153 6.66 -1.92 9.82
N VAL A 154 6.31 -3.16 10.09
CA VAL A 154 6.92 -4.31 9.42
C VAL A 154 6.25 -4.42 8.06
N GLU A 155 6.67 -3.57 7.13
CA GLU A 155 6.39 -3.84 5.72
C GLU A 155 7.28 -5.03 5.34
N SER A 156 6.66 -6.15 4.99
CA SER A 156 7.37 -7.28 4.41
C SER A 156 8.13 -6.78 3.18
N GLY A 157 9.43 -6.68 3.31
CA GLY A 157 10.32 -5.90 2.48
C GLY A 157 10.12 -6.03 0.98
N ASP A 158 10.03 -4.91 0.36
CA ASP A 158 10.76 -4.62 -0.86
C ASP A 158 10.85 -3.09 -1.01
N SER A 159 12.00 -2.47 -0.71
CA SER A 159 12.30 -1.08 -1.04
C SER A 159 12.82 -0.93 -2.49
N GLY A 160 12.48 -1.87 -3.36
CA GLY A 160 12.42 -1.63 -4.79
C GLY A 160 11.14 -0.84 -5.08
N THR A 161 11.18 0.12 -5.95
CA THR A 161 9.98 0.67 -6.59
C THR A 161 9.11 -0.52 -6.97
N GLU A 162 7.89 -0.61 -6.38
CA GLU A 162 6.96 -1.69 -6.69
C GLU A 162 6.81 -1.72 -8.21
N ALA A 163 7.09 -2.88 -8.82
CA ALA A 163 7.01 -2.99 -10.27
C ALA A 163 5.61 -2.53 -10.72
N GLU A 164 5.57 -1.70 -11.75
CA GLU A 164 4.30 -1.31 -12.35
C GLU A 164 3.58 -2.58 -12.82
N PRO A 165 2.29 -2.76 -12.48
CA PRO A 165 1.54 -3.89 -12.99
C PRO A 165 1.47 -3.80 -14.51
N SER A 166 1.54 -4.95 -15.17
CA SER A 166 1.54 -5.05 -16.64
C SER A 166 0.28 -5.74 -17.14
N GLU A 167 -0.18 -5.32 -18.31
CA GLU A 167 -1.26 -6.03 -19.00
C GLU A 167 -0.81 -7.45 -19.32
N ASP A 168 -1.73 -8.41 -19.23
CA ASP A 168 -1.52 -9.79 -19.66
C ASP A 168 -1.93 -9.98 -21.14
N ASP A 169 -1.57 -11.12 -21.71
CA ASP A 169 -1.95 -11.50 -23.09
C ASP A 169 -3.32 -12.19 -23.16
N PHE A 170 -4.18 -11.96 -22.16
CA PHE A 170 -5.49 -12.59 -22.08
C PHE A 170 -6.42 -12.07 -23.18
N SER A 171 -7.04 -13.02 -23.91
CA SER A 171 -8.12 -12.77 -24.85
C SER A 171 -9.30 -13.64 -24.47
N GLN A 172 -10.45 -13.03 -24.29
CA GLN A 172 -11.69 -13.73 -23.91
C GLN A 172 -12.19 -14.70 -24.98
N ALA A 173 -11.86 -14.47 -26.26
CA ALA A 173 -12.23 -15.37 -27.35
C ALA A 173 -11.71 -16.82 -27.16
N VAL A 174 -10.70 -17.01 -26.33
CA VAL A 174 -10.15 -18.34 -25.99
C VAL A 174 -10.97 -19.04 -24.90
N ALA A 175 -11.72 -18.30 -24.09
CA ALA A 175 -12.49 -18.82 -22.95
C ALA A 175 -13.93 -19.23 -23.31
N ASP A 176 -14.49 -18.72 -24.41
CA ASP A 176 -15.93 -18.77 -24.73
C ASP A 176 -16.45 -20.11 -25.31
N THR A 177 -15.64 -21.17 -25.38
CA THR A 177 -15.99 -22.37 -26.18
C THR A 177 -16.45 -23.59 -25.40
N ALA A 178 -16.32 -23.61 -24.06
CA ALA A 178 -16.68 -24.77 -23.24
C ALA A 178 -17.85 -24.48 -22.27
N PRO A 179 -18.75 -25.43 -22.02
CA PRO A 179 -19.74 -25.26 -20.95
C PRO A 179 -19.03 -25.12 -19.59
N PRO A 180 -19.55 -24.26 -18.67
CA PRO A 180 -18.90 -23.98 -17.41
C PRO A 180 -18.77 -25.25 -16.54
N VAL A 181 -17.61 -25.40 -15.91
CA VAL A 181 -17.33 -26.47 -14.94
C VAL A 181 -17.70 -26.02 -13.53
N THR A 182 -17.51 -24.73 -13.25
CA THR A 182 -17.88 -24.10 -11.98
C THR A 182 -19.42 -24.07 -11.79
N LYS A 183 -19.86 -24.13 -10.54
CA LYS A 183 -21.27 -24.09 -10.13
C LYS A 183 -21.47 -23.02 -9.05
N ALA A 184 -22.69 -22.49 -8.96
CA ALA A 184 -23.06 -21.58 -7.87
C ALA A 184 -22.74 -22.21 -6.50
N GLY A 185 -22.08 -21.46 -5.64
CA GLY A 185 -21.60 -21.87 -4.33
C GLY A 185 -20.18 -22.45 -4.32
N ASP A 186 -19.57 -22.72 -5.47
CA ASP A 186 -18.19 -23.21 -5.53
C ASP A 186 -17.20 -22.15 -5.04
N LEU A 187 -16.23 -22.60 -4.24
CA LEU A 187 -15.12 -21.79 -3.73
C LEU A 187 -13.80 -22.35 -4.23
N PHE A 188 -12.94 -21.51 -4.76
CA PHE A 188 -11.62 -21.86 -5.25
C PHE A 188 -10.53 -21.06 -4.54
N ALA A 189 -9.42 -21.73 -4.22
CA ALA A 189 -8.17 -21.10 -3.83
C ALA A 189 -7.26 -20.97 -5.06
N LEU A 190 -6.85 -19.73 -5.36
CA LEU A 190 -5.91 -19.38 -6.42
C LEU A 190 -4.63 -18.83 -5.77
N GLY A 191 -3.74 -19.72 -5.32
CA GLY A 191 -2.59 -19.31 -4.50
C GLY A 191 -3.02 -18.64 -3.19
N GLY A 192 -2.74 -17.36 -3.06
CA GLY A 192 -3.14 -16.53 -1.91
C GLY A 192 -4.52 -15.89 -2.02
N HIS A 193 -5.21 -16.06 -3.16
CA HIS A 193 -6.51 -15.47 -3.45
C HIS A 193 -7.64 -16.48 -3.26
N LEU A 194 -8.87 -15.97 -3.10
CA LEU A 194 -10.10 -16.76 -3.08
C LEU A 194 -11.06 -16.24 -4.16
N LEU A 195 -11.69 -17.16 -4.87
CA LEU A 195 -12.77 -16.90 -5.82
C LEU A 195 -14.00 -17.71 -5.43
N MET A 196 -15.13 -17.05 -5.27
CA MET A 196 -16.42 -17.69 -5.01
C MET A 196 -17.40 -17.41 -6.14
N CYS A 197 -18.02 -18.47 -6.65
CA CYS A 197 -19.16 -18.33 -7.54
C CYS A 197 -20.42 -18.06 -6.70
N GLY A 198 -20.86 -16.77 -6.62
CA GLY A 198 -21.92 -16.39 -5.70
C GLY A 198 -22.52 -15.02 -5.95
N ASP A 199 -23.54 -14.69 -5.15
CA ASP A 199 -24.27 -13.43 -5.23
C ASP A 199 -23.65 -12.39 -4.28
N ALA A 200 -23.24 -11.25 -4.81
CA ALA A 200 -22.65 -10.12 -4.11
C ALA A 200 -23.56 -9.53 -3.00
N THR A 201 -24.86 -9.72 -3.10
CA THR A 201 -25.84 -9.24 -2.10
C THR A 201 -25.98 -10.17 -0.90
N ASN A 202 -25.42 -11.40 -0.98
CA ASN A 202 -25.45 -12.38 0.09
C ASN A 202 -24.36 -12.10 1.13
N GLY A 203 -24.71 -11.39 2.21
CA GLY A 203 -23.76 -11.05 3.28
C GLY A 203 -23.13 -12.25 4.00
N GLU A 204 -23.79 -13.40 4.07
CA GLU A 204 -23.22 -14.63 4.66
C GLU A 204 -22.11 -15.19 3.76
N ALA A 205 -22.34 -15.21 2.44
CA ALA A 205 -21.34 -15.66 1.47
C ALA A 205 -20.11 -14.72 1.45
N VAL A 206 -20.32 -13.40 1.48
CA VAL A 206 -19.25 -12.40 1.58
C VAL A 206 -18.50 -12.56 2.91
N GLY A 207 -19.19 -12.75 4.02
CA GLY A 207 -18.59 -13.02 5.33
C GLY A 207 -17.76 -14.31 5.35
N PHE A 208 -18.22 -15.36 4.67
CA PHE A 208 -17.47 -16.61 4.52
C PHE A 208 -16.21 -16.43 3.68
N LEU A 209 -16.29 -15.68 2.57
CA LEU A 209 -15.16 -15.36 1.70
C LEU A 209 -14.07 -14.57 2.48
N ALA A 210 -14.48 -13.65 3.35
CA ALA A 210 -13.59 -12.84 4.18
C ALA A 210 -13.21 -13.46 5.53
N LYS A 211 -13.53 -14.74 5.79
CA LYS A 211 -13.32 -15.42 7.09
C LYS A 211 -11.88 -15.37 7.59
N ALA A 212 -10.90 -15.29 6.68
CA ALA A 212 -9.47 -15.25 7.03
C ALA A 212 -9.00 -13.91 7.64
N GLY A 213 -9.86 -12.90 7.69
CA GLY A 213 -9.59 -11.60 8.28
C GLY A 213 -10.23 -10.44 7.51
N PRO A 214 -10.20 -9.23 8.08
CA PRO A 214 -10.87 -8.07 7.52
C PRO A 214 -10.31 -7.65 6.16
N VAL A 215 -11.14 -6.96 5.38
CA VAL A 215 -10.82 -6.38 4.08
C VAL A 215 -10.22 -4.99 4.27
N ASP A 216 -9.15 -4.71 3.53
CA ASP A 216 -8.42 -3.44 3.55
C ASP A 216 -8.87 -2.48 2.45
N LEU A 217 -9.35 -3.01 1.33
CA LEU A 217 -9.82 -2.26 0.16
C LEU A 217 -10.98 -2.98 -0.50
N LEU A 218 -12.04 -2.24 -0.84
CA LEU A 218 -13.05 -2.65 -1.82
C LEU A 218 -12.73 -2.01 -3.17
N MET A 219 -12.48 -2.84 -4.17
CA MET A 219 -12.31 -2.44 -5.57
C MET A 219 -13.37 -3.17 -6.37
N THR A 220 -14.37 -2.47 -6.93
CA THR A 220 -15.48 -3.18 -7.53
C THR A 220 -16.13 -2.44 -8.68
N ASP A 221 -16.63 -3.21 -9.65
CA ASP A 221 -17.21 -2.76 -10.92
C ASP A 221 -18.58 -3.41 -11.12
N PRO A 222 -19.63 -2.94 -10.39
CA PRO A 222 -20.96 -3.53 -10.49
C PRO A 222 -21.59 -3.34 -11.88
N PRO A 223 -22.62 -4.11 -12.26
CA PRO A 223 -23.41 -3.86 -13.45
C PRO A 223 -23.89 -2.40 -13.51
N TYR A 224 -23.83 -1.77 -14.69
CA TYR A 224 -24.12 -0.34 -14.81
C TYR A 224 -25.60 0.01 -14.99
N ASN A 225 -26.46 -1.00 -15.14
CA ASN A 225 -27.90 -0.83 -15.38
C ASN A 225 -28.21 0.02 -16.63
N VAL A 226 -27.49 -0.24 -17.71
CA VAL A 226 -27.60 0.49 -18.99
C VAL A 226 -28.15 -0.38 -20.13
N ASP A 227 -28.62 -1.60 -19.82
CA ASP A 227 -29.15 -2.60 -20.79
C ASP A 227 -28.10 -2.89 -21.89
N TYR A 228 -26.88 -3.16 -21.48
CA TYR A 228 -25.75 -3.33 -22.38
C TYR A 228 -25.92 -4.60 -23.24
N GLU A 229 -25.89 -4.45 -24.54
CA GLU A 229 -25.76 -5.55 -25.51
C GLU A 229 -24.40 -5.44 -26.21
N GLY A 230 -23.54 -6.47 -26.05
CA GLY A 230 -22.24 -6.51 -26.73
C GLY A 230 -22.38 -6.38 -28.25
N GLY A 231 -21.49 -5.60 -28.87
CA GLY A 231 -21.44 -5.38 -30.32
C GLY A 231 -20.94 -6.57 -31.14
N THR A 232 -20.57 -7.67 -30.50
CA THR A 232 -20.06 -8.91 -31.16
C THR A 232 -21.19 -9.83 -31.55
N ALA A 233 -20.91 -10.78 -32.47
CA ALA A 233 -21.90 -11.77 -32.93
C ALA A 233 -22.51 -12.63 -31.81
N ALA A 234 -21.79 -12.75 -30.67
CA ALA A 234 -22.22 -13.50 -29.48
C ALA A 234 -23.22 -12.75 -28.60
N LYS A 235 -23.41 -11.42 -28.79
CA LYS A 235 -24.36 -10.57 -28.04
C LYS A 235 -24.34 -10.86 -26.53
N LEU A 236 -23.14 -10.84 -25.91
CA LEU A 236 -22.97 -11.09 -24.50
C LEU A 236 -23.80 -10.08 -23.69
N LYS A 237 -24.66 -10.59 -22.81
CA LYS A 237 -25.49 -9.79 -21.90
C LYS A 237 -24.89 -9.89 -20.50
N ILE A 238 -24.79 -8.74 -19.82
CA ILE A 238 -24.41 -8.70 -18.41
C ILE A 238 -25.64 -9.07 -17.58
N MET A 239 -25.49 -10.00 -16.64
CA MET A 239 -26.57 -10.36 -15.71
C MET A 239 -26.87 -9.15 -14.81
N ASN A 240 -28.17 -8.92 -14.56
CA ASN A 240 -28.64 -7.81 -13.71
C ASN A 240 -28.39 -6.39 -14.26
N ASP A 241 -28.20 -6.18 -15.56
CA ASP A 241 -27.94 -4.86 -16.17
C ASP A 241 -29.20 -4.13 -16.65
N ARG A 242 -30.41 -4.61 -16.25
CA ARG A 242 -31.69 -3.97 -16.58
C ARG A 242 -32.66 -4.05 -15.41
N MET A 243 -32.64 -3.02 -14.57
CA MET A 243 -33.51 -2.87 -13.39
C MET A 243 -34.16 -1.48 -13.39
N ASP A 244 -35.28 -1.35 -12.70
CA ASP A 244 -35.77 -0.03 -12.27
C ASP A 244 -34.75 0.62 -11.32
N ASP A 245 -34.59 1.96 -11.37
CA ASP A 245 -33.57 2.65 -10.59
C ASP A 245 -33.72 2.44 -9.09
N THR A 246 -34.94 2.27 -8.57
CA THR A 246 -35.15 1.97 -7.13
C THR A 246 -34.62 0.60 -6.78
N VAL A 247 -34.93 -0.42 -7.59
CA VAL A 247 -34.46 -1.80 -7.41
C VAL A 247 -32.93 -1.85 -7.57
N PHE A 248 -32.38 -1.08 -8.49
CA PHE A 248 -30.94 -0.99 -8.68
C PHE A 248 -30.23 -0.39 -7.47
N ILE A 249 -30.79 0.68 -6.86
CA ILE A 249 -30.26 1.26 -5.61
C ILE A 249 -30.30 0.22 -4.49
N GLU A 250 -31.39 -0.52 -4.32
CA GLU A 250 -31.53 -1.58 -3.31
C GLU A 250 -30.49 -2.70 -3.52
N PHE A 251 -30.30 -3.13 -4.76
CA PHE A 251 -29.29 -4.12 -5.14
C PHE A 251 -27.88 -3.67 -4.77
N LEU A 252 -27.50 -2.45 -5.19
CA LEU A 252 -26.18 -1.89 -4.85
C LEU A 252 -26.00 -1.73 -3.34
N ALA A 253 -27.00 -1.19 -2.65
CA ALA A 253 -26.96 -1.00 -1.20
C ALA A 253 -26.80 -2.34 -0.45
N ALA A 254 -27.44 -3.42 -0.94
CA ALA A 254 -27.28 -4.76 -0.35
C ALA A 254 -25.86 -5.28 -0.53
N ALA A 255 -25.26 -5.16 -1.73
CA ALA A 255 -23.90 -5.55 -2.00
C ALA A 255 -22.88 -4.70 -1.19
N PHE A 256 -23.09 -3.38 -1.11
CA PHE A 256 -22.22 -2.49 -0.33
C PHE A 256 -22.30 -2.75 1.17
N LYS A 257 -23.47 -3.05 1.71
CA LYS A 257 -23.63 -3.47 3.12
C LYS A 257 -22.95 -4.80 3.39
N ALA A 258 -23.01 -5.75 2.45
CA ALA A 258 -22.27 -7.00 2.56
C ALA A 258 -20.76 -6.75 2.62
N ALA A 259 -20.22 -5.90 1.72
CA ALA A 259 -18.82 -5.47 1.76
C ALA A 259 -18.47 -4.75 3.07
N ASP A 260 -19.31 -3.78 3.50
CA ASP A 260 -19.07 -3.00 4.72
C ASP A 260 -18.91 -3.90 5.96
N SER A 261 -19.70 -4.97 6.05
CA SER A 261 -19.67 -5.90 7.18
C SER A 261 -18.31 -6.57 7.39
N VAL A 262 -17.50 -6.70 6.33
CA VAL A 262 -16.17 -7.35 6.35
C VAL A 262 -15.01 -6.37 6.20
N MET A 263 -15.27 -5.11 5.87
CA MET A 263 -14.26 -4.07 5.77
C MET A 263 -13.83 -3.57 7.16
N ARG A 264 -12.51 -3.40 7.36
CA ARG A 264 -12.01 -2.75 8.58
C ARG A 264 -12.31 -1.25 8.60
N LYS A 265 -12.21 -0.63 9.75
CA LYS A 265 -12.21 0.84 9.85
C LYS A 265 -11.03 1.41 9.05
N GLY A 266 -11.29 2.46 8.28
CA GLY A 266 -10.32 3.07 7.39
C GLY A 266 -10.04 2.29 6.10
N ALA A 267 -10.74 1.19 5.82
CA ALA A 267 -10.66 0.52 4.53
C ALA A 267 -11.21 1.43 3.43
N ALA A 268 -10.46 1.60 2.35
CA ALA A 268 -10.87 2.41 1.21
C ALA A 268 -11.85 1.65 0.31
N PHE A 269 -12.60 2.39 -0.53
CA PHE A 269 -13.41 1.81 -1.59
C PHE A 269 -13.26 2.61 -2.89
N TYR A 270 -13.27 1.88 -4.01
CA TYR A 270 -13.36 2.38 -5.39
C TYR A 270 -14.52 1.69 -6.08
N LEU A 271 -15.49 2.51 -6.54
CA LEU A 271 -16.74 2.02 -7.14
C LEU A 271 -16.88 2.59 -8.54
N TRP A 272 -16.68 1.76 -9.54
CA TRP A 272 -16.89 2.13 -10.94
C TRP A 272 -18.39 2.23 -11.27
N HIS A 273 -18.77 3.16 -12.12
CA HIS A 273 -20.16 3.31 -12.51
C HIS A 273 -20.34 4.05 -13.84
N ALA A 274 -21.51 3.93 -14.46
CA ALA A 274 -21.88 4.80 -15.56
C ALA A 274 -22.29 6.18 -15.05
N SER A 275 -21.85 7.27 -15.72
CA SER A 275 -22.24 8.65 -15.40
C SER A 275 -23.76 8.83 -15.36
N SER A 276 -24.51 8.14 -16.24
CA SER A 276 -25.97 8.19 -16.28
C SER A 276 -26.66 7.59 -15.05
N LYS A 277 -25.95 6.78 -14.26
CA LYS A 277 -26.43 6.11 -13.04
C LYS A 277 -25.76 6.59 -11.76
N ALA A 278 -24.98 7.68 -11.83
CA ALA A 278 -24.29 8.26 -10.68
C ALA A 278 -25.21 8.48 -9.46
N PHE A 279 -26.43 8.97 -9.69
CA PHE A 279 -27.42 9.15 -8.62
C PHE A 279 -27.73 7.85 -7.86
N CYS A 280 -27.87 6.72 -8.58
CA CYS A 280 -28.16 5.43 -7.96
C CYS A 280 -27.01 4.96 -7.08
N VAL A 281 -25.77 5.09 -7.57
CA VAL A 281 -24.56 4.65 -6.82
C VAL A 281 -24.33 5.54 -5.60
N HIS A 282 -24.45 6.87 -5.73
CA HIS A 282 -24.38 7.78 -4.59
C HIS A 282 -25.47 7.51 -3.54
N SER A 283 -26.70 7.18 -3.99
CA SER A 283 -27.81 6.82 -3.08
C SER A 283 -27.49 5.54 -2.32
N ALA A 284 -26.97 4.49 -3.00
CA ALA A 284 -26.56 3.24 -2.36
C ALA A 284 -25.40 3.45 -1.36
N CYS A 285 -24.43 4.30 -1.67
CA CYS A 285 -23.36 4.67 -0.74
C CYS A 285 -23.95 5.32 0.53
N ARG A 286 -24.83 6.29 0.37
CA ARG A 286 -25.53 6.95 1.49
C ARG A 286 -26.33 5.95 2.34
N ASP A 287 -27.05 5.03 1.71
CA ASP A 287 -27.88 4.02 2.39
C ASP A 287 -27.04 2.95 3.10
N THR A 288 -25.76 2.83 2.73
CA THR A 288 -24.73 2.01 3.41
C THR A 288 -24.06 2.80 4.55
N GLY A 289 -24.22 4.13 4.60
CA GLY A 289 -23.53 5.01 5.54
C GLY A 289 -22.14 5.44 5.09
N TRP A 290 -21.81 5.25 3.81
CA TRP A 290 -20.52 5.66 3.25
C TRP A 290 -20.54 7.11 2.77
N GLU A 291 -19.44 7.81 3.06
CA GLU A 291 -19.19 9.15 2.54
C GLU A 291 -18.24 9.07 1.34
N VAL A 292 -18.74 9.43 0.17
CA VAL A 292 -17.91 9.60 -1.02
C VAL A 292 -17.05 10.84 -0.85
N LYS A 293 -15.73 10.69 -0.95
CA LYS A 293 -14.77 11.78 -0.74
C LYS A 293 -14.35 12.44 -2.05
N GLN A 294 -14.18 11.67 -3.11
CA GLN A 294 -13.77 12.16 -4.43
C GLN A 294 -14.41 11.31 -5.53
N GLU A 295 -14.59 11.91 -6.68
CA GLU A 295 -14.87 11.21 -7.93
C GLU A 295 -13.61 11.24 -8.79
N LEU A 296 -13.21 10.07 -9.27
CA LEU A 296 -12.06 9.87 -10.13
C LEU A 296 -12.57 9.59 -11.54
N ILE A 297 -11.87 10.07 -12.55
CA ILE A 297 -12.26 9.91 -13.95
C ILE A 297 -11.17 9.16 -14.70
N TRP A 298 -11.51 8.01 -15.23
CA TRP A 298 -10.68 7.35 -16.23
C TRP A 298 -11.05 7.87 -17.63
N ASN A 299 -10.13 8.63 -18.24
CA ASN A 299 -10.29 9.13 -19.60
C ASN A 299 -9.69 8.11 -20.58
N LYS A 300 -10.53 7.49 -21.36
CA LYS A 300 -10.14 6.45 -22.32
C LYS A 300 -9.44 7.05 -23.55
N ASN A 301 -8.53 6.31 -24.16
CA ASN A 301 -7.89 6.70 -25.43
C ASN A 301 -8.88 6.74 -26.60
N SER A 302 -9.96 5.96 -26.52
CA SER A 302 -10.99 5.89 -27.55
C SER A 302 -12.37 6.20 -26.98
N LEU A 303 -13.19 6.89 -27.76
CA LEU A 303 -14.60 7.12 -27.43
C LEU A 303 -15.44 5.84 -27.67
N VAL A 304 -16.57 5.76 -26.95
CA VAL A 304 -17.62 4.77 -27.23
C VAL A 304 -18.67 5.44 -28.11
N LEU A 305 -18.78 4.98 -29.35
CA LEU A 305 -19.77 5.52 -30.30
C LEU A 305 -21.18 5.15 -29.82
N GLY A 306 -22.01 6.16 -29.56
CA GLY A 306 -23.37 6.02 -29.10
C GLY A 306 -24.33 6.93 -29.90
N ARG A 307 -25.60 6.97 -29.49
CA ARG A 307 -26.64 7.80 -30.13
C ARG A 307 -26.78 9.18 -29.46
N GLN A 308 -25.96 9.49 -28.47
CA GLN A 308 -25.95 10.78 -27.78
C GLN A 308 -25.22 11.85 -28.60
N ASP A 309 -25.48 13.14 -28.31
CA ASP A 309 -24.82 14.28 -28.95
C ASP A 309 -23.30 14.28 -28.62
N TYR A 310 -22.94 14.00 -27.37
CA TYR A 310 -21.53 13.84 -26.92
C TYR A 310 -21.21 12.37 -26.72
N GLN A 311 -20.09 11.91 -27.28
CA GLN A 311 -19.65 10.53 -27.16
C GLN A 311 -18.92 10.31 -25.84
N TRP A 312 -19.23 9.20 -25.15
CA TRP A 312 -18.59 8.84 -23.91
C TRP A 312 -17.11 8.49 -24.12
N LYS A 313 -16.21 9.24 -23.48
CA LYS A 313 -14.78 9.00 -23.53
C LYS A 313 -14.21 8.70 -22.14
N HIS A 314 -15.03 8.71 -21.10
CA HIS A 314 -14.57 8.51 -19.72
C HIS A 314 -15.46 7.53 -18.96
N GLU A 315 -14.91 6.98 -17.87
CA GLU A 315 -15.66 6.28 -16.84
C GLU A 315 -15.35 6.87 -15.46
N PRO A 316 -16.37 7.23 -14.68
CA PRO A 316 -16.21 7.72 -13.32
C PRO A 316 -16.05 6.57 -12.32
N CYS A 317 -15.31 6.84 -11.25
CA CYS A 317 -15.09 5.95 -10.12
C CYS A 317 -15.22 6.73 -8.81
N LEU A 318 -16.13 6.36 -7.94
CA LEU A 318 -16.26 6.98 -6.61
C LEU A 318 -15.19 6.44 -5.68
N TYR A 319 -14.55 7.34 -4.96
CA TYR A 319 -13.54 7.03 -3.96
C TYR A 319 -13.96 7.54 -2.58
N GLY A 320 -13.71 6.73 -1.57
CA GLY A 320 -13.90 7.07 -0.17
C GLY A 320 -13.32 6.00 0.75
N TRP A 321 -13.61 6.09 2.03
CA TRP A 321 -13.19 5.08 3.01
C TRP A 321 -14.18 4.99 4.16
N LYS A 322 -14.26 3.81 4.78
CA LYS A 322 -15.02 3.55 6.00
C LYS A 322 -14.41 4.33 7.16
N ASP A 323 -15.25 4.76 8.12
CA ASP A 323 -14.81 5.52 9.29
C ASP A 323 -13.49 5.06 9.90
N GLY A 324 -12.59 6.01 10.14
CA GLY A 324 -11.27 5.75 10.72
C GLY A 324 -10.12 6.30 9.88
N THR A 325 -8.89 6.02 10.31
CA THR A 325 -7.68 6.40 9.57
C THR A 325 -7.49 5.44 8.40
N HIS A 326 -7.45 5.98 7.19
CA HIS A 326 -7.17 5.21 5.98
C HIS A 326 -5.69 5.25 5.61
N TYR A 327 -5.24 4.25 4.86
CA TYR A 327 -3.95 4.25 4.21
C TYR A 327 -4.08 4.83 2.80
N PHE A 328 -3.18 5.71 2.46
CA PHE A 328 -2.94 6.17 1.10
C PHE A 328 -1.42 6.25 0.90
N CYS A 329 -0.92 5.99 -0.30
CA CYS A 329 0.50 6.13 -0.61
C CYS A 329 0.98 7.56 -0.30
N ASP A 330 2.24 7.72 0.09
CA ASP A 330 2.81 9.03 0.48
C ASP A 330 2.94 10.02 -0.69
N SER A 331 2.58 9.59 -1.90
CA SER A 331 2.57 10.44 -3.08
C SER A 331 1.41 11.44 -3.04
N ARG A 332 1.71 12.71 -3.24
CA ARG A 332 0.72 13.77 -3.48
C ARG A 332 0.62 14.18 -4.95
N SER A 333 1.18 13.37 -5.84
CA SER A 333 1.13 13.57 -7.29
C SER A 333 -0.08 12.92 -7.96
N GLU A 334 -0.87 12.12 -7.20
CA GLU A 334 -2.07 11.49 -7.71
C GLU A 334 -3.17 12.53 -7.98
N THR A 335 -3.78 12.47 -9.15
CA THR A 335 -4.86 13.37 -9.59
C THR A 335 -6.17 12.63 -9.72
N THR A 336 -7.29 13.35 -9.75
CA THR A 336 -8.63 12.77 -9.86
C THR A 336 -9.00 12.35 -11.28
N VAL A 337 -8.17 12.60 -12.27
CA VAL A 337 -8.42 12.21 -13.66
C VAL A 337 -7.20 11.50 -14.23
N TRP A 338 -7.40 10.36 -14.88
CA TRP A 338 -6.36 9.54 -15.47
C TRP A 338 -6.56 9.44 -16.98
N ASP A 339 -5.55 9.83 -17.72
CA ASP A 339 -5.51 9.79 -19.17
C ASP A 339 -4.79 8.54 -19.68
N GLU A 340 -5.31 7.99 -20.78
CA GLU A 340 -4.83 6.75 -21.39
C GLU A 340 -3.75 7.03 -22.47
N GLU A 341 -2.93 8.09 -22.33
CA GLU A 341 -1.83 8.34 -23.25
C GLU A 341 -0.58 7.53 -22.87
N GLN A 342 0.10 7.01 -23.88
CA GLN A 342 1.40 6.38 -23.65
C GLN A 342 2.37 7.44 -23.13
N PRO A 343 3.17 7.14 -22.11
CA PRO A 343 4.26 8.02 -21.74
C PRO A 343 5.14 8.24 -22.97
N ALA A 344 5.37 9.51 -23.33
CA ALA A 344 6.29 9.83 -24.40
C ALA A 344 7.65 9.15 -24.13
N ASP A 345 8.19 8.44 -25.10
CA ASP A 345 9.50 7.81 -24.95
C ASP A 345 10.56 8.94 -24.98
N PHE A 346 10.80 9.53 -23.82
CA PHE A 346 11.74 10.64 -23.62
C PHE A 346 13.17 10.28 -24.08
N THR A 347 13.48 8.97 -24.17
CA THR A 347 14.81 8.51 -24.60
C THR A 347 15.01 8.68 -26.11
N ARG A 348 13.92 8.80 -26.87
CA ARG A 348 13.91 9.02 -28.33
C ARG A 348 13.66 10.47 -28.74
N MET A 349 13.32 11.34 -27.77
CA MET A 349 13.07 12.75 -28.06
C MET A 349 14.38 13.51 -28.24
N SER A 350 14.42 14.38 -29.23
CA SER A 350 15.52 15.31 -29.41
C SER A 350 15.50 16.38 -28.30
N LYS A 351 16.65 16.99 -28.03
CA LYS A 351 16.74 18.06 -27.03
C LYS A 351 15.75 19.22 -27.26
N PRO A 352 15.46 19.68 -28.51
CA PRO A 352 14.42 20.69 -28.77
C PRO A 352 13.01 20.23 -28.38
N GLU A 353 12.66 18.97 -28.68
CA GLU A 353 11.35 18.38 -28.33
C GLU A 353 11.18 18.26 -26.82
N LEU A 354 12.21 17.80 -26.09
CA LEU A 354 12.24 17.78 -24.64
C LEU A 354 12.08 19.18 -24.01
N VAL A 355 12.75 20.18 -24.57
CA VAL A 355 12.63 21.59 -24.13
C VAL A 355 11.24 22.14 -24.43
N ALA A 356 10.63 21.81 -25.56
CA ALA A 356 9.27 22.19 -25.90
C ALA A 356 8.28 21.58 -24.92
N LEU A 357 8.39 20.28 -24.63
CA LEU A 357 7.56 19.55 -23.67
C LEU A 357 7.71 20.11 -22.25
N LEU A 358 8.94 20.38 -21.81
CA LEU A 358 9.18 21.01 -20.51
C LEU A 358 8.59 22.41 -20.44
N ARG A 359 8.65 23.20 -21.51
CA ARG A 359 8.00 24.52 -21.57
C ARG A 359 6.48 24.40 -21.50
N GLU A 360 5.88 23.41 -22.13
CA GLU A 360 4.46 23.11 -22.06
C GLU A 360 4.05 22.70 -20.65
N LEU A 361 4.78 21.80 -20.02
CA LEU A 361 4.58 21.35 -18.63
C LEU A 361 4.75 22.48 -17.59
N TYR A 362 5.65 23.44 -17.85
CA TYR A 362 5.95 24.54 -16.92
C TYR A 362 5.35 25.90 -17.35
N SER A 363 4.57 25.97 -18.43
CA SER A 363 3.95 27.21 -18.90
C SER A 363 2.76 27.72 -18.07
N GLY A 364 2.42 27.04 -16.99
CA GLY A 364 1.40 27.51 -16.04
C GLY A 364 -0.04 27.18 -16.44
N ASP A 365 -0.29 26.63 -17.61
CA ASP A 365 -1.61 26.11 -18.03
C ASP A 365 -1.78 24.64 -17.63
N VAL A 366 -1.35 24.27 -16.42
CA VAL A 366 -1.62 22.95 -15.85
C VAL A 366 -2.97 22.97 -15.14
N SER A 367 -4.04 23.17 -15.87
CA SER A 367 -5.39 22.86 -15.41
C SER A 367 -5.92 21.62 -16.13
N THR A 368 -5.21 20.49 -15.97
CA THR A 368 -5.76 19.20 -16.41
C THR A 368 -5.94 18.28 -15.21
N THR A 369 -7.17 18.03 -14.93
CA THR A 369 -7.67 16.98 -14.03
C THR A 369 -7.72 15.60 -14.74
N VAL A 370 -6.81 15.30 -15.72
CA VAL A 370 -6.92 14.14 -16.63
C VAL A 370 -5.63 13.30 -16.64
N VAL A 371 -5.69 12.01 -16.27
CA VAL A 371 -4.56 11.05 -16.30
C VAL A 371 -4.75 10.04 -17.43
N ASN A 372 -3.71 9.76 -18.25
CA ASN A 372 -3.76 8.87 -19.41
C ASN A 372 -3.14 7.49 -19.09
N GLU A 373 -3.90 6.40 -19.30
CA GLU A 373 -3.43 5.02 -19.31
C GLU A 373 -3.87 4.35 -20.61
N ALA A 374 -2.93 3.77 -21.36
CA ALA A 374 -3.22 3.15 -22.65
C ALA A 374 -4.05 1.86 -22.49
N ARG A 375 -5.07 1.73 -23.31
CA ARG A 375 -5.83 0.49 -23.43
C ARG A 375 -4.96 -0.54 -24.14
N PRO A 376 -4.93 -1.83 -23.69
CA PRO A 376 -4.25 -2.89 -24.45
C PRO A 376 -4.73 -2.90 -25.90
N ASN A 377 -3.78 -2.95 -26.86
CA ASN A 377 -4.13 -3.01 -28.27
C ASN A 377 -4.99 -4.23 -28.54
N ALA A 378 -6.21 -3.99 -28.99
CA ALA A 378 -7.15 -4.94 -29.57
C ALA A 378 -7.43 -6.21 -28.74
N SER A 379 -8.35 -6.11 -27.77
CA SER A 379 -9.36 -7.14 -27.71
C SER A 379 -10.60 -6.58 -28.41
N GLU A 380 -10.90 -7.03 -29.61
CA GLU A 380 -12.19 -6.83 -30.29
C GLU A 380 -13.34 -7.41 -29.45
N ASP A 381 -13.02 -8.04 -28.30
CA ASP A 381 -13.88 -8.99 -27.60
C ASP A 381 -14.48 -8.50 -26.27
N HIS A 382 -14.02 -7.38 -25.67
CA HIS A 382 -14.69 -6.85 -24.47
C HIS A 382 -14.57 -5.32 -24.29
N PRO A 383 -15.66 -4.56 -24.52
CA PRO A 383 -15.66 -3.11 -24.32
C PRO A 383 -15.67 -2.67 -22.85
N THR A 384 -15.77 -3.60 -21.88
CA THR A 384 -15.96 -3.28 -20.45
C THR A 384 -14.80 -3.70 -19.53
N MET A 385 -13.77 -4.38 -20.05
CA MET A 385 -12.63 -4.80 -19.21
C MET A 385 -11.75 -3.62 -18.81
N LYS A 386 -11.53 -3.45 -17.50
CA LYS A 386 -10.60 -2.43 -16.97
C LYS A 386 -9.15 -2.88 -17.15
N PRO A 387 -8.23 -1.98 -17.56
CA PRO A 387 -6.80 -2.27 -17.64
C PRO A 387 -6.24 -2.71 -16.27
N ILE A 388 -5.36 -3.72 -16.28
CA ILE A 388 -4.68 -4.21 -15.07
C ILE A 388 -3.86 -3.08 -14.44
N ARG A 389 -3.18 -2.26 -15.26
CA ARG A 389 -2.39 -1.11 -14.80
C ARG A 389 -3.25 -0.08 -14.06
N LEU A 390 -4.45 0.23 -14.57
CA LEU A 390 -5.39 1.15 -13.93
C LEU A 390 -5.81 0.63 -12.55
N ILE A 391 -6.29 -0.62 -12.49
CA ILE A 391 -6.69 -1.27 -11.23
C ILE A 391 -5.50 -1.36 -10.27
N GLY A 392 -4.33 -1.79 -10.76
CA GLY A 392 -3.14 -1.95 -9.95
C GLY A 392 -2.64 -0.65 -9.33
N ARG A 393 -2.76 0.48 -10.04
CA ARG A 393 -2.47 1.81 -9.50
C ARG A 393 -3.35 2.12 -8.28
N LEU A 394 -4.66 1.90 -8.39
CA LEU A 394 -5.61 2.13 -7.28
C LEU A 394 -5.35 1.21 -6.10
N VAL A 395 -5.10 -0.07 -6.37
CA VAL A 395 -4.76 -1.07 -5.35
C VAL A 395 -3.48 -0.66 -4.61
N ARG A 396 -2.43 -0.26 -5.33
CA ARG A 396 -1.16 0.20 -4.74
C ARG A 396 -1.35 1.46 -3.89
N ASN A 397 -2.15 2.42 -4.36
CA ASN A 397 -2.38 3.69 -3.66
C ASN A 397 -3.07 3.49 -2.30
N SER A 398 -3.93 2.49 -2.17
CA SER A 398 -4.79 2.30 -0.98
C SER A 398 -4.53 1.02 -0.20
N THR A 399 -3.51 0.22 -0.58
CA THR A 399 -3.14 -1.00 0.15
C THR A 399 -1.63 -1.22 0.19
N ARG A 400 -1.19 -2.00 1.17
CA ARG A 400 0.17 -2.53 1.30
C ARG A 400 0.24 -3.98 0.81
N LYS A 401 1.47 -4.48 0.53
CA LYS A 401 1.69 -5.91 0.23
C LYS A 401 1.12 -6.80 1.33
N GLY A 402 0.47 -7.90 0.94
CA GLY A 402 -0.17 -8.84 1.85
C GLY A 402 -1.57 -8.46 2.32
N GLU A 403 -2.01 -7.18 2.15
CA GLU A 403 -3.36 -6.74 2.49
C GLU A 403 -4.43 -7.34 1.56
N ARG A 404 -5.69 -7.30 2.02
CA ARG A 404 -6.82 -7.95 1.34
C ARG A 404 -7.64 -6.95 0.55
N VAL A 405 -7.84 -7.27 -0.72
CA VAL A 405 -8.70 -6.54 -1.66
C VAL A 405 -9.94 -7.38 -1.93
N LEU A 406 -11.12 -6.81 -1.71
CA LEU A 406 -12.40 -7.42 -2.05
C LEU A 406 -12.88 -6.89 -3.39
N ASP A 407 -13.30 -7.80 -4.27
CA ASP A 407 -14.03 -7.48 -5.49
C ASP A 407 -15.29 -8.35 -5.57
N LEU A 408 -16.46 -7.71 -5.54
CA LEU A 408 -17.76 -8.39 -5.50
C LEU A 408 -18.31 -8.75 -6.89
N PHE A 409 -17.70 -8.20 -7.96
CA PHE A 409 -18.13 -8.39 -9.35
C PHE A 409 -16.90 -8.65 -10.22
N GLY A 410 -16.39 -9.88 -10.13
CA GLY A 410 -15.07 -10.28 -10.65
C GLY A 410 -14.91 -10.10 -12.15
N GLY A 411 -15.98 -10.27 -12.94
CA GLY A 411 -15.94 -10.16 -14.40
C GLY A 411 -14.83 -11.01 -15.01
N SER A 412 -13.90 -10.39 -15.73
CA SER A 412 -12.74 -11.08 -16.32
C SER A 412 -11.56 -11.29 -15.35
N GLY A 413 -11.64 -10.81 -14.10
CA GLY A 413 -10.63 -11.02 -13.07
C GLY A 413 -9.46 -10.03 -13.05
N SER A 414 -9.57 -8.86 -13.67
CA SER A 414 -8.48 -7.86 -13.71
C SER A 414 -7.98 -7.48 -12.31
N THR A 415 -8.88 -7.35 -11.33
CA THR A 415 -8.53 -7.08 -9.92
C THR A 415 -7.68 -8.19 -9.32
N LEU A 416 -8.01 -9.46 -9.59
CA LEU A 416 -7.25 -10.60 -9.08
C LEU A 416 -5.84 -10.65 -9.69
N ILE A 417 -5.73 -10.41 -10.99
CA ILE A 417 -4.44 -10.37 -11.69
C ILE A 417 -3.57 -9.21 -11.17
N ALA A 418 -4.14 -8.01 -10.98
CA ALA A 418 -3.43 -6.89 -10.38
C ALA A 418 -2.93 -7.22 -8.96
N CYS A 419 -3.76 -7.87 -8.13
CA CYS A 419 -3.38 -8.31 -6.79
C CYS A 419 -2.26 -9.36 -6.79
N GLU A 420 -2.29 -10.33 -7.71
CA GLU A 420 -1.21 -11.32 -7.86
C GLU A 420 0.11 -10.63 -8.20
N GLN A 421 0.14 -9.72 -9.18
CA GLN A 421 1.34 -9.00 -9.59
C GLN A 421 1.90 -8.10 -8.50
N LEU A 422 1.02 -7.51 -7.68
CA LEU A 422 1.39 -6.57 -6.62
C LEU A 422 1.58 -7.24 -5.24
N GLY A 423 1.40 -8.55 -5.11
CA GLY A 423 1.55 -9.28 -3.84
C GLY A 423 0.45 -8.95 -2.82
N ARG A 424 -0.76 -8.60 -3.26
CA ARG A 424 -1.97 -8.45 -2.44
C ARG A 424 -2.78 -9.75 -2.48
N LYS A 425 -3.75 -9.89 -1.57
CA LYS A 425 -4.66 -11.04 -1.54
C LYS A 425 -6.02 -10.60 -2.05
N CYS A 426 -6.47 -11.13 -3.18
CA CYS A 426 -7.80 -10.85 -3.71
C CYS A 426 -8.82 -11.83 -3.12
N LEU A 427 -9.92 -11.29 -2.62
CA LEU A 427 -11.14 -12.00 -2.27
C LEU A 427 -12.18 -11.61 -3.32
N MET A 428 -12.51 -12.52 -4.22
CA MET A 428 -13.32 -12.22 -5.39
C MET A 428 -14.61 -13.01 -5.40
N MET A 429 -15.69 -12.34 -5.76
CA MET A 429 -16.98 -12.96 -6.01
C MET A 429 -17.42 -12.71 -7.46
N GLU A 430 -17.97 -13.72 -8.08
CA GLU A 430 -18.52 -13.61 -9.43
C GLU A 430 -19.80 -14.46 -9.51
N LEU A 431 -20.86 -13.89 -10.07
CA LEU A 431 -22.16 -14.55 -10.14
C LEU A 431 -22.23 -15.62 -11.23
N ASP A 432 -21.58 -15.32 -12.37
CA ASP A 432 -21.63 -16.19 -13.56
C ASP A 432 -20.56 -17.28 -13.46
N PRO A 433 -20.98 -18.59 -13.42
CA PRO A 433 -20.04 -19.71 -13.40
C PRO A 433 -19.04 -19.70 -14.57
N HIS A 434 -19.44 -19.21 -15.74
CA HIS A 434 -18.56 -19.11 -16.90
C HIS A 434 -17.42 -18.11 -16.65
N TYR A 435 -17.71 -16.93 -16.11
CA TYR A 435 -16.69 -15.97 -15.74
C TYR A 435 -15.78 -16.44 -14.61
N CYS A 436 -16.30 -17.26 -13.69
CA CYS A 436 -15.44 -17.94 -12.71
C CYS A 436 -14.38 -18.83 -13.38
N ASP A 437 -14.78 -19.62 -14.40
CA ASP A 437 -13.84 -20.46 -15.17
C ASP A 437 -12.84 -19.62 -15.97
N VAL A 438 -13.29 -18.47 -16.49
CA VAL A 438 -12.42 -17.48 -17.16
C VAL A 438 -11.34 -16.95 -16.20
N ILE A 439 -11.74 -16.53 -14.99
CA ILE A 439 -10.82 -16.02 -13.97
C ILE A 439 -9.79 -17.08 -13.58
N ILE A 440 -10.24 -18.32 -13.35
CA ILE A 440 -9.38 -19.46 -13.01
C ILE A 440 -8.36 -19.68 -14.11
N THR A 441 -8.80 -19.79 -15.37
CA THR A 441 -7.94 -20.04 -16.53
C THR A 441 -6.92 -18.94 -16.73
N ARG A 442 -7.35 -17.66 -16.59
CA ARG A 442 -6.48 -16.50 -16.70
C ARG A 442 -5.37 -16.51 -15.65
N TRP A 443 -5.73 -16.77 -14.38
CA TRP A 443 -4.77 -16.84 -13.29
C TRP A 443 -3.80 -18.03 -13.43
N GLU A 444 -4.30 -19.21 -13.82
CA GLU A 444 -3.47 -20.39 -14.07
C GLU A 444 -2.45 -20.15 -15.20
N ARG A 445 -2.90 -19.49 -16.27
CA ARG A 445 -2.03 -19.11 -17.40
C ARG A 445 -0.94 -18.14 -16.97
N LEU A 446 -1.30 -17.09 -16.21
CA LEU A 446 -0.33 -16.10 -15.73
C LEU A 446 0.72 -16.72 -14.80
N THR A 447 0.29 -17.58 -13.88
CA THR A 447 1.15 -18.05 -12.78
C THR A 447 1.78 -19.41 -13.00
N GLY A 448 1.29 -20.20 -13.95
CA GLY A 448 1.65 -21.62 -14.15
C GLY A 448 1.18 -22.55 -13.04
N ARG A 449 0.43 -22.03 -12.03
CA ARG A 449 -0.11 -22.81 -10.90
C ARG A 449 -1.52 -23.29 -11.20
N LYS A 450 -2.04 -24.23 -10.40
CA LYS A 450 -3.41 -24.74 -10.53
C LYS A 450 -4.29 -24.21 -9.41
N ALA A 451 -5.51 -23.78 -9.75
CA ALA A 451 -6.55 -23.48 -8.79
C ALA A 451 -7.01 -24.74 -8.06
N VAL A 452 -7.38 -24.60 -6.81
CA VAL A 452 -7.86 -25.72 -5.97
C VAL A 452 -9.29 -25.45 -5.54
N LYS A 453 -10.21 -26.33 -5.91
CA LYS A 453 -11.58 -26.27 -5.40
C LYS A 453 -11.59 -26.66 -3.92
N MET A 454 -12.27 -25.89 -3.08
CA MET A 454 -12.23 -26.04 -1.62
C MET A 454 -13.49 -26.67 -1.04
N ASN A 455 -14.59 -26.79 -1.79
CA ASN A 455 -15.86 -27.40 -1.38
C ASN A 455 -16.44 -28.36 -2.43
#